data_1435d7c2bc12e9ca840725a724ea4ea5
#
_entry.id   1435d7c2bc12e9ca840725a724ea4ea5
#
_cell.length_a   1.000
_cell.length_b   1.000
_cell.length_c   1.000
_cell.angle_alpha   90.00
_cell.angle_beta   90.00
_cell.angle_gamma   90.00
#
_symmetry.space_group_name_H-M   'P 1'
#
loop_
_entity.id
_entity.type
_entity.pdbx_description
1 polymer ?
#
loop_
_entity_poly.entity_id
_entity_poly.type
_entity_poly.pdbx_seq_one_letter_code
_entity_poly.pdbx_strand_id
1 'polypeptide(L)'
;MVSAATLRLLLLGCTALLGARPAGAADMVLSRPGQCVVEKLLGEAAATTGNQGRPLQAGQRVPADALVRTARRSLLTLVLSNGTRLELGPDSELALEELLQAPFPAGTKVEALPQEPSVSQTRLRLATGELRLQVKPLRAAQGSVFAVVTPAGTLRLNGGAARLQVRLSAAGVGWCGVEVTEGAGEWERPGGSASPVAAGGRLDFSFEGDGHGGARTVETLPPPRR
;
A
#
# COMPACT_ATOMS: atom_id res chain seq x y z
N MET A 1 28.44 83.93 -19.58
CA MET A 1 28.86 82.90 -20.52
C MET A 1 28.64 81.56 -19.78
N VAL A 2 27.57 80.93 -20.10
CA VAL A 2 27.01 79.80 -19.32
C VAL A 2 27.16 78.54 -20.13
N SER A 3 27.82 77.52 -19.53
CA SER A 3 27.99 76.20 -20.14
C SER A 3 26.92 75.25 -19.58
N ALA A 4 26.17 74.63 -20.47
CA ALA A 4 25.09 73.71 -20.15
C ALA A 4 25.64 72.33 -19.90
N ALA A 5 25.41 71.78 -18.71
CA ALA A 5 25.74 70.36 -18.36
C ALA A 5 24.55 69.45 -18.71
N THR A 6 24.77 68.52 -19.59
CA THR A 6 23.81 67.54 -20.05
C THR A 6 23.74 66.39 -19.05
N LEU A 7 22.62 66.23 -18.37
CA LEU A 7 22.29 65.13 -17.45
C LEU A 7 21.82 63.92 -18.28
N ARG A 8 22.61 62.86 -18.37
CA ARG A 8 22.23 61.57 -18.95
C ARG A 8 21.53 60.69 -17.89
N LEU A 9 20.26 60.50 -18.06
CA LEU A 9 19.42 59.61 -17.25
C LEU A 9 19.63 58.15 -17.77
N LEU A 10 20.29 57.32 -16.97
CA LEU A 10 20.42 55.90 -17.21
C LEU A 10 19.15 55.19 -16.70
N LEU A 11 18.29 54.71 -17.63
CA LEU A 11 17.19 53.78 -17.34
C LEU A 11 17.75 52.41 -17.17
N LEU A 12 17.83 51.90 -15.92
CA LEU A 12 18.02 50.46 -15.65
C LEU A 12 16.71 49.73 -15.95
N GLY A 13 16.69 49.00 -17.05
CA GLY A 13 15.62 48.04 -17.37
C GLY A 13 15.68 46.84 -16.42
N CYS A 14 14.74 46.78 -15.48
CA CYS A 14 14.54 45.58 -14.65
C CYS A 14 13.75 44.56 -15.46
N THR A 15 14.41 43.62 -16.10
CA THR A 15 13.80 42.46 -16.73
C THR A 15 13.35 41.49 -15.63
N ALA A 16 12.07 41.52 -15.29
CA ALA A 16 11.43 40.49 -14.47
C ALA A 16 11.42 39.18 -15.22
N LEU A 17 12.31 38.24 -14.82
CA LEU A 17 12.15 36.84 -15.17
C LEU A 17 10.87 36.32 -14.51
N LEU A 18 9.81 36.22 -15.30
CA LEU A 18 8.66 35.38 -14.94
C LEU A 18 9.18 33.94 -14.96
N GLY A 19 9.54 33.42 -13.80
CA GLY A 19 9.77 31.99 -13.61
C GLY A 19 8.48 31.22 -13.96
N ALA A 20 8.48 30.53 -15.09
CA ALA A 20 7.45 29.55 -15.40
C ALA A 20 7.45 28.51 -14.28
N ARG A 21 6.43 28.55 -13.41
CA ARG A 21 6.14 27.47 -12.50
C ARG A 21 5.92 26.22 -13.36
N PRO A 22 6.60 25.08 -13.06
CA PRO A 22 6.24 23.83 -13.70
C PRO A 22 4.75 23.61 -13.45
N ALA A 23 3.99 23.40 -14.53
CA ALA A 23 2.59 23.01 -14.45
C ALA A 23 2.50 21.84 -13.48
N GLY A 24 1.87 22.08 -12.32
CA GLY A 24 1.68 21.05 -11.30
C GLY A 24 1.07 19.83 -11.96
N ALA A 25 1.58 18.65 -11.64
CA ALA A 25 0.90 17.41 -11.93
C ALA A 25 -0.55 17.61 -11.50
N ALA A 26 -1.47 17.57 -12.45
CA ALA A 26 -2.89 17.66 -12.15
C ALA A 26 -3.15 16.56 -11.12
N ASP A 27 -3.67 16.93 -9.95
CA ASP A 27 -4.17 15.97 -8.96
C ASP A 27 -5.22 15.12 -9.68
N MET A 28 -4.77 13.97 -10.17
CA MET A 28 -5.65 13.03 -10.84
C MET A 28 -6.47 12.36 -9.75
N VAL A 29 -7.67 12.90 -9.51
CA VAL A 29 -8.61 12.32 -8.56
C VAL A 29 -8.95 10.92 -9.05
N LEU A 30 -8.39 9.91 -8.40
CA LEU A 30 -8.72 8.51 -8.62
C LEU A 30 -10.12 8.25 -8.05
N SER A 31 -11.14 8.37 -8.90
CA SER A 31 -12.54 8.29 -8.49
C SER A 31 -13.19 6.93 -8.75
N ARG A 32 -12.48 5.99 -9.35
CA ARG A 32 -13.03 4.67 -9.68
C ARG A 32 -12.48 3.60 -8.75
N PRO A 33 -13.37 2.76 -8.18
CA PRO A 33 -12.92 1.63 -7.39
C PRO A 33 -12.15 0.65 -8.27
N GLY A 34 -11.00 0.20 -7.79
CA GLY A 34 -10.28 -0.95 -8.30
C GLY A 34 -11.13 -2.22 -8.12
N GLN A 35 -10.71 -3.29 -8.77
CA GLN A 35 -11.36 -4.59 -8.65
C GLN A 35 -10.49 -5.55 -7.84
N CYS A 36 -11.14 -6.39 -7.04
CA CYS A 36 -10.54 -7.52 -6.35
C CYS A 36 -11.33 -8.78 -6.72
N VAL A 37 -10.64 -9.82 -7.14
CA VAL A 37 -11.26 -11.09 -7.57
C VAL A 37 -10.61 -12.24 -6.81
N VAL A 38 -11.42 -13.20 -6.37
CA VAL A 38 -10.95 -14.48 -5.83
C VAL A 38 -10.40 -15.33 -6.97
N GLU A 39 -9.09 -15.51 -7.03
CA GLU A 39 -8.47 -16.38 -8.01
C GLU A 39 -8.56 -17.85 -7.59
N LYS A 40 -8.27 -18.13 -6.31
CA LYS A 40 -8.27 -19.49 -5.76
C LYS A 40 -8.70 -19.46 -4.30
N LEU A 41 -9.45 -20.45 -3.90
CA LEU A 41 -9.81 -20.71 -2.50
C LEU A 41 -9.66 -22.20 -2.21
N LEU A 42 -8.89 -22.51 -1.18
CA LEU A 42 -8.83 -23.81 -0.53
C LEU A 42 -9.38 -23.65 0.88
N GLY A 43 -10.35 -24.48 1.27
CA GLY A 43 -11.08 -24.33 2.53
C GLY A 43 -12.18 -23.27 2.45
N GLU A 44 -12.32 -22.47 3.49
CA GLU A 44 -13.43 -21.52 3.67
C GLU A 44 -12.90 -20.10 3.88
N ALA A 45 -13.55 -19.13 3.25
CA ALA A 45 -13.34 -17.72 3.47
C ALA A 45 -14.66 -16.95 3.30
N ALA A 46 -14.75 -15.79 3.94
CA ALA A 46 -15.89 -14.90 3.84
C ALA A 46 -15.44 -13.45 3.67
N ALA A 47 -16.25 -12.66 2.97
CA ALA A 47 -16.12 -11.21 2.92
C ALA A 47 -17.31 -10.56 3.60
N THR A 48 -17.06 -9.53 4.41
CA THR A 48 -18.07 -8.75 5.10
C THR A 48 -17.99 -7.30 4.64
N THR A 49 -19.13 -6.73 4.21
CA THR A 49 -19.27 -5.31 3.89
C THR A 49 -20.41 -4.75 4.74
N GLY A 50 -20.14 -3.73 5.54
CA GLY A 50 -21.07 -3.31 6.58
C GLY A 50 -21.42 -4.48 7.51
N ASN A 51 -22.72 -4.80 7.64
CA ASN A 51 -23.19 -5.91 8.49
C ASN A 51 -23.50 -7.20 7.69
N GLN A 52 -23.16 -7.24 6.39
CA GLN A 52 -23.48 -8.38 5.54
C GLN A 52 -22.23 -9.21 5.26
N GLY A 53 -22.15 -10.40 5.86
CA GLY A 53 -21.15 -11.41 5.57
C GLY A 53 -21.64 -12.38 4.49
N ARG A 54 -20.76 -12.74 3.56
CA ARG A 54 -21.02 -13.76 2.54
C ARG A 54 -19.80 -14.66 2.33
N PRO A 55 -20.00 -15.96 2.13
CA PRO A 55 -18.92 -16.86 1.77
C PRO A 55 -18.34 -16.46 0.41
N LEU A 56 -17.03 -16.66 0.25
CA LEU A 56 -16.32 -16.43 -0.99
C LEU A 56 -16.20 -17.70 -1.81
N GLN A 57 -16.12 -17.54 -3.12
CA GLN A 57 -15.88 -18.60 -4.09
C GLN A 57 -14.91 -18.12 -5.18
N ALA A 58 -14.18 -19.05 -5.81
CA ALA A 58 -13.29 -18.72 -6.92
C ALA A 58 -14.06 -18.02 -8.05
N GLY A 59 -13.47 -17.03 -8.68
CA GLY A 59 -14.07 -16.15 -9.70
C GLY A 59 -14.95 -15.03 -9.16
N GLN A 60 -15.27 -15.01 -7.88
CA GLN A 60 -16.13 -14.00 -7.27
C GLN A 60 -15.39 -12.67 -7.08
N ARG A 61 -16.09 -11.56 -7.30
CA ARG A 61 -15.59 -10.21 -6.96
C ARG A 61 -15.76 -9.93 -5.47
N VAL A 62 -14.73 -9.37 -4.87
CA VAL A 62 -14.72 -8.89 -3.49
C VAL A 62 -14.89 -7.36 -3.53
N PRO A 63 -15.83 -6.78 -2.75
CA PRO A 63 -16.00 -5.34 -2.66
C PRO A 63 -14.73 -4.62 -2.18
N ALA A 64 -14.54 -3.38 -2.61
CA ALA A 64 -13.35 -2.59 -2.31
C ALA A 64 -13.25 -2.12 -0.85
N ASP A 65 -14.31 -2.27 -0.06
CA ASP A 65 -14.42 -1.91 1.36
C ASP A 65 -14.65 -3.14 2.26
N ALA A 66 -14.40 -4.33 1.71
CA ALA A 66 -14.69 -5.57 2.41
C ALA A 66 -13.64 -5.91 3.46
N LEU A 67 -14.08 -6.50 4.55
CA LEU A 67 -13.28 -7.27 5.49
C LEU A 67 -13.29 -8.73 5.10
N VAL A 68 -12.16 -9.26 4.72
CA VAL A 68 -11.97 -10.65 4.29
C VAL A 68 -11.40 -11.48 5.43
N ARG A 69 -12.04 -12.62 5.72
CA ARG A 69 -11.58 -13.58 6.73
C ARG A 69 -11.42 -14.96 6.13
N THR A 70 -10.32 -15.62 6.47
CA THR A 70 -10.09 -17.03 6.16
C THR A 70 -10.29 -17.89 7.40
N ALA A 71 -10.87 -19.08 7.23
CA ALA A 71 -11.01 -20.03 8.31
C ALA A 71 -9.70 -20.82 8.54
N ARG A 72 -9.68 -21.66 9.55
CA ARG A 72 -8.59 -22.60 9.83
C ARG A 72 -8.34 -23.50 8.62
N ARG A 73 -7.08 -23.80 8.33
CA ARG A 73 -6.64 -24.62 7.19
C ARG A 73 -7.10 -24.09 5.82
N SER A 74 -7.35 -22.79 5.72
CA SER A 74 -7.77 -22.18 4.46
C SER A 74 -6.63 -21.38 3.84
N LEU A 75 -6.64 -21.31 2.51
CA LEU A 75 -5.74 -20.50 1.72
C LEU A 75 -6.57 -19.77 0.67
N LEU A 76 -6.51 -18.44 0.66
CA LEU A 76 -7.25 -17.60 -0.26
C LEU A 76 -6.28 -16.78 -1.11
N THR A 77 -6.40 -16.90 -2.44
CA THR A 77 -5.66 -16.04 -3.38
C THR A 77 -6.60 -15.01 -3.98
N LEU A 78 -6.24 -13.75 -3.83
CA LEU A 78 -6.93 -12.61 -4.41
C LEU A 78 -6.03 -11.95 -5.46
N VAL A 79 -6.63 -11.45 -6.54
CA VAL A 79 -5.96 -10.65 -7.56
C VAL A 79 -6.63 -9.30 -7.66
N LEU A 80 -5.83 -8.24 -7.57
CA LEU A 80 -6.27 -6.86 -7.73
C LEU A 80 -6.15 -6.42 -9.18
N SER A 81 -6.96 -5.45 -9.58
CA SER A 81 -6.97 -4.91 -10.95
C SER A 81 -5.65 -4.24 -11.38
N ASN A 82 -4.80 -3.85 -10.43
CA ASN A 82 -3.43 -3.38 -10.71
C ASN A 82 -2.42 -4.51 -10.94
N GLY A 83 -2.87 -5.78 -10.88
CA GLY A 83 -2.04 -6.97 -11.08
C GLY A 83 -1.36 -7.47 -9.80
N THR A 84 -1.62 -6.87 -8.65
CA THR A 84 -1.13 -7.39 -7.37
C THR A 84 -1.84 -8.69 -7.02
N ARG A 85 -1.08 -9.68 -6.60
CA ARG A 85 -1.56 -10.96 -6.06
C ARG A 85 -1.36 -10.98 -4.56
N LEU A 86 -2.41 -11.35 -3.83
CA LEU A 86 -2.46 -11.49 -2.38
C LEU A 86 -2.78 -12.94 -2.04
N GLU A 87 -2.03 -13.55 -1.14
CA GLU A 87 -2.31 -14.88 -0.62
C GLU A 87 -2.47 -14.78 0.90
N LEU A 88 -3.68 -15.06 1.38
CA LEU A 88 -4.02 -15.10 2.80
C LEU A 88 -3.92 -16.52 3.31
N GLY A 89 -3.13 -16.71 4.36
CA GLY A 89 -3.03 -17.96 5.11
C GLY A 89 -4.26 -18.22 5.99
N PRO A 90 -4.20 -19.30 6.80
CA PRO A 90 -5.27 -19.64 7.76
C PRO A 90 -5.47 -18.54 8.81
N ASP A 91 -6.70 -18.46 9.37
CA ASP A 91 -7.07 -17.58 10.49
C ASP A 91 -6.63 -16.12 10.26
N SER A 92 -6.71 -15.65 9.01
CA SER A 92 -6.30 -14.30 8.62
C SER A 92 -7.49 -13.36 8.50
N GLU A 93 -7.26 -12.10 8.87
CA GLU A 93 -8.22 -11.01 8.72
C GLU A 93 -7.56 -9.84 7.98
N LEU A 94 -8.08 -9.55 6.77
CA LEU A 94 -7.61 -8.50 5.88
C LEU A 94 -8.74 -7.56 5.50
N ALA A 95 -8.62 -6.28 5.83
CA ALA A 95 -9.52 -5.24 5.32
C ALA A 95 -8.96 -4.63 4.04
N LEU A 96 -9.83 -4.47 3.05
CA LEU A 96 -9.56 -3.73 1.82
C LEU A 96 -9.98 -2.28 2.06
N GLU A 97 -9.09 -1.45 2.65
CA GLU A 97 -9.46 -0.09 3.08
C GLU A 97 -9.59 0.88 1.90
N GLU A 98 -8.72 0.72 0.91
CA GLU A 98 -8.72 1.55 -0.28
C GLU A 98 -8.25 0.75 -1.49
N LEU A 99 -9.07 0.73 -2.53
CA LEU A 99 -8.74 0.19 -3.84
C LEU A 99 -9.22 1.19 -4.88
N LEU A 100 -8.34 2.08 -5.32
CA LEU A 100 -8.64 3.05 -6.37
C LEU A 100 -7.72 2.81 -7.56
N GLN A 101 -8.24 3.00 -8.77
CA GLN A 101 -7.45 2.83 -9.99
C GLN A 101 -7.94 3.75 -11.11
N ALA A 102 -7.01 4.38 -11.82
CA ALA A 102 -7.31 5.10 -13.04
C ALA A 102 -7.84 4.14 -14.13
N PRO A 103 -8.74 4.60 -15.00
CA PRO A 103 -9.21 3.77 -16.12
C PRO A 103 -8.07 3.30 -17.01
N PHE A 104 -8.19 2.09 -17.53
CA PHE A 104 -7.33 1.54 -18.56
C PHE A 104 -8.17 0.75 -19.58
N PRO A 105 -7.67 0.46 -20.81
CA PRO A 105 -8.44 -0.18 -21.87
C PRO A 105 -9.05 -1.52 -21.42
N ALA A 106 -10.32 -1.72 -21.76
CA ALA A 106 -11.00 -2.99 -21.51
C ALA A 106 -10.30 -4.13 -22.28
N GLY A 107 -10.26 -5.33 -21.68
CA GLY A 107 -9.60 -6.49 -22.28
C GLY A 107 -8.07 -6.50 -22.11
N THR A 108 -7.49 -5.52 -21.43
CA THR A 108 -6.06 -5.53 -21.08
C THR A 108 -5.74 -6.79 -20.24
N LYS A 109 -4.81 -7.60 -20.74
CA LYS A 109 -4.27 -8.75 -20.02
C LYS A 109 -3.25 -8.28 -19.00
N VAL A 110 -3.73 -7.88 -17.82
CA VAL A 110 -2.90 -7.27 -16.76
C VAL A 110 -1.76 -8.19 -16.34
N GLU A 111 -1.96 -9.50 -16.38
CA GLU A 111 -0.95 -10.51 -16.02
C GLU A 111 0.28 -10.44 -16.93
N ALA A 112 0.09 -10.12 -18.21
CA ALA A 112 1.16 -10.03 -19.21
C ALA A 112 1.93 -8.71 -19.16
N LEU A 113 1.46 -7.71 -18.44
CA LEU A 113 2.14 -6.42 -18.35
C LEU A 113 3.36 -6.50 -17.43
N PRO A 114 4.47 -5.82 -17.76
CA PRO A 114 5.65 -5.74 -16.89
C PRO A 114 5.43 -4.87 -15.65
N GLN A 115 4.44 -3.97 -15.68
CA GLN A 115 4.05 -3.06 -14.60
C GLN A 115 2.52 -2.95 -14.51
N GLU A 116 2.01 -2.27 -13.50
CA GLU A 116 0.58 -2.01 -13.37
C GLU A 116 -0.01 -1.30 -14.61
N PRO A 117 -1.28 -1.54 -14.98
CA PRO A 117 -1.88 -0.98 -16.19
C PRO A 117 -2.09 0.53 -16.12
N SER A 118 -2.36 1.07 -14.96
CA SER A 118 -2.63 2.49 -14.72
C SER A 118 -2.31 2.85 -13.29
N VAL A 119 -2.28 4.14 -12.97
CA VAL A 119 -2.08 4.64 -11.60
C VAL A 119 -3.12 4.04 -10.65
N SER A 120 -2.65 3.55 -9.50
CA SER A 120 -3.50 2.94 -8.48
C SER A 120 -3.14 3.39 -7.07
N GLN A 121 -4.14 3.41 -6.18
CA GLN A 121 -3.96 3.60 -4.75
C GLN A 121 -4.58 2.41 -4.04
N THR A 122 -3.74 1.68 -3.33
CA THR A 122 -4.13 0.46 -2.61
C THR A 122 -3.68 0.58 -1.16
N ARG A 123 -4.65 0.46 -0.25
CA ARG A 123 -4.41 0.39 1.18
C ARG A 123 -5.13 -0.81 1.76
N LEU A 124 -4.37 -1.69 2.35
CA LEU A 124 -4.83 -2.91 3.01
C LEU A 124 -4.53 -2.83 4.49
N ARG A 125 -5.33 -3.50 5.33
CA ARG A 125 -5.02 -3.67 6.76
C ARG A 125 -5.05 -5.15 7.12
N LEU A 126 -3.92 -5.69 7.53
CA LEU A 126 -3.80 -7.02 8.09
C LEU A 126 -3.89 -6.94 9.63
N ALA A 127 -5.03 -7.33 10.17
CA ALA A 127 -5.25 -7.33 11.62
C ALA A 127 -4.62 -8.55 12.31
N THR A 128 -4.72 -9.72 11.69
CA THR A 128 -4.14 -10.97 12.17
C THR A 128 -3.94 -11.95 11.01
N GLY A 129 -3.10 -12.97 11.20
CA GLY A 129 -2.85 -14.02 10.23
C GLY A 129 -1.58 -13.82 9.40
N GLU A 130 -1.59 -14.38 8.20
CA GLU A 130 -0.47 -14.35 7.26
C GLU A 130 -0.93 -13.78 5.92
N LEU A 131 -0.15 -12.85 5.39
CA LEU A 131 -0.31 -12.28 4.05
C LEU A 131 1.00 -12.41 3.29
N ARG A 132 0.98 -13.09 2.15
CA ARG A 132 2.02 -13.00 1.13
C ARG A 132 1.48 -12.16 -0.01
N LEU A 133 2.34 -11.32 -0.54
CA LEU A 133 1.94 -10.44 -1.62
C LEU A 133 3.04 -10.34 -2.68
N GLN A 134 2.58 -10.22 -3.90
CA GLN A 134 3.41 -9.93 -5.06
C GLN A 134 2.83 -8.72 -5.76
N VAL A 135 3.55 -7.60 -5.70
CA VAL A 135 3.14 -6.31 -6.24
C VAL A 135 3.87 -6.10 -7.56
N LYS A 136 3.14 -5.83 -8.62
CA LYS A 136 3.76 -5.41 -9.89
C LYS A 136 4.46 -4.06 -9.70
N PRO A 137 5.54 -3.77 -10.47
CA PRO A 137 6.15 -2.44 -10.47
C PRO A 137 5.08 -1.37 -10.64
N LEU A 138 5.04 -0.42 -9.70
CA LEU A 138 4.04 0.64 -9.67
C LEU A 138 4.50 1.87 -10.44
N ARG A 139 3.55 2.68 -10.86
CA ARG A 139 3.77 4.02 -11.41
C ARG A 139 3.95 5.06 -10.29
N ALA A 140 4.88 4.80 -9.36
CA ALA A 140 5.08 5.62 -8.17
C ALA A 140 5.35 7.09 -8.51
N ALA A 141 6.13 7.38 -9.56
CA ALA A 141 6.37 8.74 -10.05
C ALA A 141 5.10 9.46 -10.57
N GLN A 142 4.03 8.72 -10.83
CA GLN A 142 2.72 9.22 -11.27
C GLN A 142 1.69 9.22 -10.13
N GLY A 143 2.10 8.89 -8.89
CA GLY A 143 1.24 8.90 -7.72
C GLY A 143 0.63 7.56 -7.32
N SER A 144 1.09 6.43 -7.88
CA SER A 144 0.66 5.11 -7.39
C SER A 144 1.22 4.84 -6.00
N VAL A 145 0.37 4.24 -5.15
CA VAL A 145 0.70 3.87 -3.78
C VAL A 145 0.20 2.46 -3.49
N PHE A 146 1.04 1.65 -2.86
CA PHE A 146 0.64 0.39 -2.28
C PHE A 146 1.12 0.31 -0.82
N ALA A 147 0.19 0.15 0.10
CA ALA A 147 0.47 0.11 1.52
C ALA A 147 -0.28 -1.02 2.23
N VAL A 148 0.41 -1.71 3.14
CA VAL A 148 -0.20 -2.67 4.07
C VAL A 148 0.00 -2.18 5.50
N VAL A 149 -1.10 -1.88 6.16
CA VAL A 149 -1.16 -1.47 7.56
C VAL A 149 -1.24 -2.71 8.44
N THR A 150 -0.46 -2.75 9.50
CA THR A 150 -0.52 -3.75 10.56
C THR A 150 -0.59 -3.04 11.91
N PRO A 151 -0.90 -3.73 13.01
CA PRO A 151 -0.82 -3.13 14.34
C PRO A 151 0.56 -2.53 14.69
N ALA A 152 1.64 -3.08 14.12
CA ALA A 152 3.01 -2.65 14.41
C ALA A 152 3.53 -1.54 13.48
N GLY A 153 2.82 -1.21 12.40
CA GLY A 153 3.23 -0.19 11.43
C GLY A 153 2.70 -0.43 10.02
N THR A 154 3.26 0.27 9.06
CA THR A 154 2.84 0.23 7.65
C THR A 154 4.01 -0.14 6.75
N LEU A 155 3.84 -1.17 5.93
CA LEU A 155 4.74 -1.50 4.83
C LEU A 155 4.26 -0.81 3.56
N ARG A 156 5.15 -0.06 2.90
CA ARG A 156 4.94 0.50 1.55
C ARG A 156 5.83 -0.22 0.56
N LEU A 157 5.30 -0.56 -0.61
CA LEU A 157 6.03 -1.18 -1.70
C LEU A 157 5.80 -0.44 -3.02
N ASN A 158 6.84 -0.29 -3.82
CA ASN A 158 6.74 0.21 -5.19
C ASN A 158 6.79 -0.92 -6.24
N GLY A 159 6.78 -2.16 -5.78
CA GLY A 159 6.86 -3.39 -6.54
C GLY A 159 7.67 -4.43 -5.80
N GLY A 160 7.60 -5.70 -6.24
CA GLY A 160 8.31 -6.80 -5.62
C GLY A 160 7.39 -7.70 -4.78
N ALA A 161 7.97 -8.42 -3.83
CA ALA A 161 7.23 -9.38 -3.01
C ALA A 161 7.57 -9.23 -1.53
N ALA A 162 6.58 -9.49 -0.68
CA ALA A 162 6.76 -9.47 0.76
C ALA A 162 5.85 -10.50 1.46
N ARG A 163 6.23 -10.82 2.67
CA ARG A 163 5.45 -11.65 3.61
C ARG A 163 5.26 -10.89 4.90
N LEU A 164 4.02 -10.82 5.36
CA LEU A 164 3.65 -10.25 6.65
C LEU A 164 2.96 -11.32 7.48
N GLN A 165 3.25 -11.34 8.77
CA GLN A 165 2.60 -12.22 9.70
C GLN A 165 2.28 -11.46 10.97
N VAL A 166 1.01 -11.49 11.38
CA VAL A 166 0.52 -10.84 12.60
C VAL A 166 -0.12 -11.90 13.49
N ARG A 167 0.29 -11.97 14.73
CA ARG A 167 -0.28 -12.84 15.76
C ARG A 167 -0.68 -12.00 16.95
N LEU A 168 -1.87 -12.24 17.47
CA LEU A 168 -2.40 -11.56 18.62
C LEU A 168 -2.87 -12.62 19.63
N SER A 169 -2.41 -12.53 20.86
CA SER A 169 -2.87 -13.37 21.96
C SER A 169 -4.19 -12.83 22.51
N ALA A 170 -4.90 -13.68 23.26
CA ALA A 170 -6.12 -13.27 23.97
C ALA A 170 -5.85 -12.17 25.03
N ALA A 171 -4.61 -12.04 25.50
CA ALA A 171 -4.20 -10.98 26.43
C ALA A 171 -3.88 -9.64 25.76
N GLY A 172 -4.05 -9.53 24.43
CA GLY A 172 -3.77 -8.30 23.70
C GLY A 172 -2.29 -8.07 23.37
N VAL A 173 -1.41 -9.01 23.73
CA VAL A 173 0.01 -8.97 23.33
C VAL A 173 0.17 -9.62 21.98
N GLY A 174 0.83 -8.94 21.06
CA GLY A 174 1.00 -9.39 19.69
C GLY A 174 2.44 -9.42 19.21
N TRP A 175 2.62 -10.09 18.08
CA TRP A 175 3.86 -10.12 17.32
C TRP A 175 3.56 -9.85 15.85
N CYS A 176 4.42 -9.06 15.20
CA CYS A 176 4.35 -8.78 13.78
C CYS A 176 5.73 -9.02 13.15
N GLY A 177 5.78 -9.92 12.17
CA GLY A 177 6.94 -10.15 11.32
C GLY A 177 6.69 -9.62 9.93
N VAL A 178 7.68 -8.92 9.37
CA VAL A 178 7.67 -8.36 8.01
C VAL A 178 8.94 -8.78 7.31
N GLU A 179 8.82 -9.36 6.14
CA GLU A 179 9.94 -9.77 5.30
C GLU A 179 9.69 -9.30 3.87
N VAL A 180 10.62 -8.51 3.32
CA VAL A 180 10.63 -8.15 1.91
C VAL A 180 11.47 -9.21 1.19
N THR A 181 10.84 -10.01 0.32
CA THR A 181 11.53 -11.11 -0.39
C THR A 181 12.08 -10.68 -1.73
N GLU A 182 11.44 -9.71 -2.39
CA GLU A 182 11.87 -9.17 -3.68
C GLU A 182 11.65 -7.66 -3.72
N GLY A 183 12.53 -6.94 -4.39
CA GLY A 183 12.46 -5.47 -4.52
C GLY A 183 12.91 -4.74 -3.27
N ALA A 184 12.27 -3.62 -2.98
CA ALA A 184 12.51 -2.82 -1.79
C ALA A 184 11.19 -2.24 -1.27
N GLY A 185 11.13 -2.05 0.04
CA GLY A 185 9.99 -1.43 0.71
C GLY A 185 10.44 -0.37 1.70
N GLU A 186 9.47 0.29 2.27
CA GLU A 186 9.64 1.21 3.38
C GLU A 186 8.73 0.79 4.52
N TRP A 187 9.29 0.72 5.73
CA TRP A 187 8.53 0.45 6.93
C TRP A 187 8.38 1.71 7.77
N GLU A 188 7.15 2.10 8.01
CA GLU A 188 6.78 3.24 8.85
C GLU A 188 6.17 2.75 10.16
N ARG A 189 6.80 3.07 11.31
CA ARG A 189 6.24 2.78 12.64
C ARG A 189 5.14 3.77 12.98
N PRO A 190 4.20 3.40 13.87
CA PRO A 190 3.22 4.33 14.38
C PRO A 190 3.89 5.58 14.99
N GLY A 191 3.58 6.76 14.46
CA GLY A 191 4.18 8.03 14.92
C GLY A 191 5.67 8.22 14.64
N GLY A 192 6.28 7.36 13.82
CA GLY A 192 7.71 7.37 13.50
C GLY A 192 8.03 7.73 12.05
N SER A 193 9.32 7.80 11.76
CA SER A 193 9.83 7.96 10.40
C SER A 193 9.83 6.62 9.64
N ALA A 194 9.71 6.69 8.32
CA ALA A 194 9.88 5.55 7.44
C ALA A 194 11.35 5.12 7.37
N SER A 195 11.59 3.82 7.33
CA SER A 195 12.91 3.21 7.20
C SER A 195 12.91 2.25 6.01
N PRO A 196 13.94 2.26 5.14
CA PRO A 196 14.01 1.37 4.00
C PRO A 196 14.20 -0.08 4.45
N VAL A 197 13.57 -1.02 3.74
CA VAL A 197 13.72 -2.46 3.91
C VAL A 197 14.09 -3.06 2.55
N ALA A 198 15.32 -3.54 2.42
CA ALA A 198 15.81 -4.16 1.19
C ALA A 198 15.31 -5.61 1.05
N ALA A 199 15.43 -6.18 -0.15
CA ALA A 199 15.19 -7.60 -0.38
C ALA A 199 16.02 -8.49 0.56
N GLY A 200 15.40 -9.51 1.14
CA GLY A 200 15.97 -10.35 2.21
C GLY A 200 15.92 -9.71 3.60
N GLY A 201 15.51 -8.44 3.70
CA GLY A 201 15.35 -7.74 4.98
C GLY A 201 14.12 -8.26 5.73
N ARG A 202 14.31 -8.52 7.03
CA ARG A 202 13.27 -8.96 7.95
C ARG A 202 13.23 -8.05 9.18
N LEU A 203 12.03 -7.70 9.57
CA LEU A 203 11.74 -6.92 10.76
C LEU A 203 10.76 -7.72 11.63
N ASP A 204 11.04 -7.77 12.92
CA ASP A 204 10.18 -8.42 13.91
C ASP A 204 9.85 -7.41 15.02
N PHE A 205 8.58 -7.35 15.40
CA PHE A 205 8.05 -6.43 16.39
C PHE A 205 7.18 -7.16 17.40
N SER A 206 7.29 -6.78 18.67
CA SER A 206 6.24 -7.05 19.66
C SER A 206 5.37 -5.80 19.80
N PHE A 207 4.09 -5.99 20.12
CA PHE A 207 3.17 -4.89 20.35
C PHE A 207 2.10 -5.25 21.35
N GLU A 208 1.54 -4.23 22.01
CA GLU A 208 0.34 -4.35 22.83
C GLU A 208 -0.84 -3.79 22.03
N GLY A 209 -1.87 -4.59 21.79
CA GLY A 209 -3.06 -4.19 21.07
C GLY A 209 -3.87 -3.14 21.83
N ASP A 210 -4.42 -2.17 21.11
CA ASP A 210 -5.31 -1.13 21.65
C ASP A 210 -6.79 -1.55 21.70
N GLY A 211 -7.09 -2.77 21.27
CA GLY A 211 -8.46 -3.29 21.15
C GLY A 211 -9.21 -2.81 19.90
N HIS A 212 -8.61 -1.93 19.10
CA HIS A 212 -9.21 -1.34 17.88
C HIS A 212 -8.43 -1.68 16.60
N GLY A 213 -7.54 -2.68 16.66
CA GLY A 213 -6.73 -3.12 15.51
C GLY A 213 -5.44 -2.33 15.30
N GLY A 214 -5.07 -1.46 16.24
CA GLY A 214 -3.80 -0.77 16.33
C GLY A 214 -2.94 -1.28 17.48
N ALA A 215 -1.86 -0.55 17.80
CA ALA A 215 -1.00 -0.86 18.93
C ALA A 215 -0.73 0.38 19.79
N ARG A 216 -0.68 0.19 21.11
CA ARG A 216 -0.29 1.22 22.09
C ARG A 216 1.22 1.35 22.16
N THR A 217 1.92 0.22 22.16
CA THR A 217 3.38 0.14 22.26
C THR A 217 3.88 -0.83 21.20
N VAL A 218 4.95 -0.44 20.51
CA VAL A 218 5.60 -1.27 19.49
C VAL A 218 7.09 -1.29 19.77
N GLU A 219 7.64 -2.48 19.99
CA GLU A 219 9.07 -2.70 20.19
C GLU A 219 9.66 -3.50 19.03
N THR A 220 10.84 -3.09 18.57
CA THR A 220 11.59 -3.88 17.59
C THR A 220 12.29 -5.03 18.28
N LEU A 221 12.05 -6.24 17.82
CA LEU A 221 12.71 -7.43 18.33
C LEU A 221 14.08 -7.62 17.66
N PRO A 222 15.07 -8.18 18.38
CA PRO A 222 16.32 -8.58 17.74
C PRO A 222 16.05 -9.67 16.69
N PRO A 223 16.90 -9.76 15.63
CA PRO A 223 16.75 -10.82 14.64
C PRO A 223 16.82 -12.19 15.31
N PRO A 224 16.08 -13.19 14.83
CA PRO A 224 16.12 -14.53 15.38
C PRO A 224 17.56 -15.07 15.33
N ARG A 225 18.02 -15.65 16.41
CA ARG A 225 19.32 -16.34 16.42
C ARG A 225 19.21 -17.54 15.47
N ARG A 226 20.14 -17.64 14.53
CA ARG A 226 20.28 -18.80 13.61
C ARG A 226 20.76 -20.02 14.36
#